data_e04e6c16a365b3049ef771f5622fd8f0
#
_entry.id   e04e6c16a365b3049ef771f5622fd8f0
#
_cell.length_a   1.000
_cell.length_b   1.000
_cell.length_c   1.000
_cell.angle_alpha   90.00
_cell.angle_beta   90.00
_cell.angle_gamma   90.00
#
_symmetry.space_group_name_H-M   'P 1'
#
loop_
_entity.id
_entity.type
_entity.pdbx_description
1 polymer ?
#
loop_
_entity_poly.entity_id
_entity_poly.type
_entity_poly.pdbx_seq_one_letter_code
_entity_poly.pdbx_strand_id
1 'polypeptide(L)'
;MVRFVLPDWVFRIGWGTPGLYEYLQLRMEAAQLETSRAQARNIRKQLNASIANRKSFRDTSNLRWAVKTSVPAGSSGQGWGDLYFAQELASSLEKLGHTARVDLRTDVINSQSADDDVVLVLRGVERIRPQLGAINLLWVISHPSRISTHELKSFAAVFAASNHWSKKVSEKTGVSVRPLLQATNPDKFNPTVSVPDSGHEVLFLGNTRNEFRKIIRDCLKAEVIPTIYGKNWDRFVSKELIAGEFIANTQIAAQYRSAGVVLNDHWPDMANEGFYSNRLFDAVASGARVISDQVDGLEQLFDGGVKTYNSPTDLAKLCSDESRTLWGTEQAIVERAGRIGQQHSFDQRAKELVQAVQNLI
;
A
#
# COMPACT_ATOMS: atom_id res chain seq x y z
N MET A 1 33.09 -15.62 4.90
CA MET A 1 33.36 -14.81 6.12
C MET A 1 34.58 -13.93 5.82
N VAL A 2 34.38 -12.67 5.43
CA VAL A 2 35.47 -11.71 5.14
C VAL A 2 36.00 -11.21 6.48
N ARG A 3 37.23 -11.60 6.85
CA ARG A 3 37.90 -11.03 8.03
C ARG A 3 38.30 -9.59 7.69
N PHE A 4 37.67 -8.60 8.30
CA PHE A 4 38.12 -7.23 8.27
C PHE A 4 39.36 -7.09 9.18
N VAL A 5 40.50 -6.87 8.58
CA VAL A 5 41.71 -6.45 9.32
C VAL A 5 41.58 -4.92 9.48
N LEU A 6 41.30 -4.48 10.68
CA LEU A 6 41.30 -3.04 11.00
C LEU A 6 42.76 -2.53 10.92
N PRO A 7 43.01 -1.35 10.32
CA PRO A 7 44.34 -0.75 10.31
C PRO A 7 44.86 -0.48 11.74
N ASP A 8 46.16 -0.68 11.99
CA ASP A 8 46.79 -0.54 13.32
C ASP A 8 46.55 0.82 14.03
N TRP A 9 46.24 1.84 13.30
CA TRP A 9 45.91 3.15 13.88
C TRP A 9 44.56 3.19 14.60
N VAL A 10 43.62 2.28 14.24
CA VAL A 10 42.31 2.16 14.90
C VAL A 10 42.45 1.68 16.33
N PHE A 11 43.47 0.89 16.62
CA PHE A 11 43.80 0.43 17.99
C PHE A 11 44.52 1.47 18.85
N ARG A 12 45.05 2.54 18.22
CA ARG A 12 45.77 3.63 18.93
C ARG A 12 44.86 4.80 19.32
N ILE A 13 43.65 4.89 18.78
CA ILE A 13 42.68 5.92 19.09
C ILE A 13 41.61 5.25 19.99
N GLY A 14 41.60 5.62 21.27
CA GLY A 14 40.66 5.01 22.24
C GLY A 14 39.19 5.12 21.76
N TRP A 15 38.41 4.14 22.12
CA TRP A 15 36.98 4.05 21.86
C TRP A 15 36.23 5.22 22.50
N GLY A 16 36.13 6.35 21.82
CA GLY A 16 35.48 7.53 22.37
C GLY A 16 35.65 8.82 21.55
N THR A 17 36.33 8.77 20.42
CA THR A 17 36.43 9.94 19.55
C THR A 17 35.14 10.10 18.72
N PRO A 18 34.45 11.26 18.80
CA PRO A 18 33.35 11.59 17.91
C PRO A 18 33.83 11.48 16.46
N GLY A 19 33.12 10.73 15.63
CA GLY A 19 33.46 10.52 14.22
C GLY A 19 34.03 9.13 13.87
N LEU A 20 34.61 8.37 14.81
CA LEU A 20 35.10 7.00 14.52
C LEU A 20 33.96 6.03 14.28
N TYR A 21 32.89 6.14 15.04
CA TYR A 21 31.68 5.33 14.88
C TYR A 21 30.99 5.61 13.54
N GLU A 22 30.86 6.90 13.17
CA GLU A 22 30.30 7.29 11.87
C GLU A 22 31.19 6.82 10.70
N TYR A 23 32.51 6.92 10.84
CA TYR A 23 33.45 6.43 9.83
C TYR A 23 33.35 4.92 9.64
N LEU A 24 33.22 4.14 10.73
CA LEU A 24 33.06 2.69 10.67
C LEU A 24 31.71 2.29 10.08
N GLN A 25 30.64 3.01 10.42
CA GLN A 25 29.32 2.81 9.77
C GLN A 25 29.38 3.07 8.27
N LEU A 26 29.95 4.20 7.83
CA LEU A 26 30.10 4.52 6.42
C LEU A 26 30.96 3.48 5.66
N ARG A 27 31.98 2.94 6.30
CA ARG A 27 32.81 1.85 5.73
C ARG A 27 32.05 0.53 5.64
N MET A 28 31.26 0.20 6.65
CA MET A 28 30.41 -1.00 6.64
C MET A 28 29.30 -0.90 5.58
N GLU A 29 28.67 0.26 5.47
CA GLU A 29 27.67 0.55 4.44
C GLU A 29 28.28 0.51 3.03
N ALA A 30 29.48 1.07 2.84
CA ALA A 30 30.21 1.00 1.57
C ALA A 30 30.59 -0.45 1.20
N ALA A 31 31.04 -1.25 2.16
CA ALA A 31 31.36 -2.66 1.94
C ALA A 31 30.12 -3.52 1.65
N GLN A 32 29.01 -3.24 2.35
CA GLN A 32 27.71 -3.86 2.03
C GLN A 32 27.20 -3.46 0.65
N LEU A 33 27.42 -2.20 0.24
CA LEU A 33 27.08 -1.73 -1.10
C LEU A 33 27.94 -2.39 -2.19
N GLU A 34 29.22 -2.61 -1.94
CA GLU A 34 30.12 -3.31 -2.88
C GLU A 34 29.78 -4.78 -3.01
N THR A 35 29.48 -5.46 -1.89
CA THR A 35 29.04 -6.86 -1.90
C THR A 35 27.70 -7.00 -2.61
N SER A 36 26.78 -6.10 -2.36
CA SER A 36 25.48 -6.00 -3.03
C SER A 36 25.64 -5.71 -4.53
N ARG A 37 26.59 -4.87 -4.94
CA ARG A 37 26.92 -4.59 -6.35
C ARG A 37 27.56 -5.78 -7.06
N ALA A 38 28.39 -6.56 -6.37
CA ALA A 38 29.01 -7.75 -6.92
C ALA A 38 27.97 -8.87 -7.09
N GLN A 39 27.10 -9.08 -6.13
CA GLN A 39 25.94 -9.97 -6.24
C GLN A 39 25.01 -9.56 -7.37
N ALA A 40 24.67 -8.27 -7.47
CA ALA A 40 23.85 -7.74 -8.55
C ALA A 40 24.49 -7.94 -9.94
N ARG A 41 25.84 -7.84 -10.06
CA ARG A 41 26.57 -8.13 -11.31
C ARG A 41 26.53 -9.62 -11.68
N ASN A 42 26.64 -10.51 -10.70
CA ASN A 42 26.56 -11.97 -10.94
C ASN A 42 25.15 -12.38 -11.35
N ILE A 43 24.14 -11.90 -10.66
CA ILE A 43 22.72 -12.09 -11.01
C ILE A 43 22.45 -11.52 -12.41
N ARG A 44 23.00 -10.34 -12.75
CA ARG A 44 22.89 -9.76 -14.09
C ARG A 44 23.51 -10.62 -15.18
N LYS A 45 24.65 -11.27 -14.92
CA LYS A 45 25.26 -12.23 -15.86
C LYS A 45 24.39 -13.47 -16.07
N GLN A 46 23.87 -14.05 -14.99
CA GLN A 46 23.01 -15.24 -15.06
C GLN A 46 21.69 -14.93 -15.77
N LEU A 47 21.07 -13.77 -15.50
CA LEU A 47 19.84 -13.33 -16.13
C LEU A 47 20.05 -12.97 -17.61
N ASN A 48 21.13 -12.32 -17.99
CA ASN A 48 21.45 -12.07 -19.40
C ASN A 48 21.63 -13.39 -20.19
N ALA A 49 22.21 -14.43 -19.58
CA ALA A 49 22.31 -15.74 -20.18
C ALA A 49 20.94 -16.43 -20.33
N SER A 50 20.02 -16.25 -19.37
CA SER A 50 18.66 -16.79 -19.46
C SER A 50 17.77 -16.03 -20.45
N ILE A 51 17.95 -14.70 -20.60
CA ILE A 51 17.24 -13.90 -21.60
C ILE A 51 17.58 -14.32 -23.02
N ALA A 52 18.86 -14.62 -23.28
CA ALA A 52 19.31 -15.08 -24.60
C ALA A 52 18.66 -16.41 -25.02
N ASN A 53 18.20 -17.22 -24.05
CA ASN A 53 17.53 -18.51 -24.26
C ASN A 53 16.00 -18.45 -24.21
N ARG A 54 15.38 -17.32 -23.87
CA ARG A 54 13.93 -17.18 -23.85
C ARG A 54 13.39 -17.08 -25.28
N LYS A 55 12.53 -18.03 -25.65
CA LYS A 55 11.68 -17.92 -26.83
C LYS A 55 10.86 -16.62 -26.71
N SER A 56 10.76 -15.87 -27.82
CA SER A 56 9.89 -14.68 -27.89
C SER A 56 8.53 -15.02 -27.26
N PHE A 57 8.04 -14.14 -26.36
CA PHE A 57 6.68 -14.21 -25.80
C PHE A 57 5.67 -14.20 -26.96
N ARG A 58 5.20 -15.35 -27.39
CA ARG A 58 4.14 -15.48 -28.41
C ARG A 58 2.77 -15.76 -27.84
N ASP A 59 2.75 -16.26 -26.59
CA ASP A 59 1.51 -16.58 -25.87
C ASP A 59 1.46 -15.77 -24.59
N THR A 60 0.48 -14.85 -24.52
CA THR A 60 0.23 -14.00 -23.35
C THR A 60 -0.92 -14.54 -22.49
N SER A 61 -1.48 -15.70 -22.83
CA SER A 61 -2.63 -16.27 -22.13
C SER A 61 -2.29 -16.81 -20.74
N ASN A 62 -1.05 -17.25 -20.53
CA ASN A 62 -0.60 -17.80 -19.25
C ASN A 62 0.82 -17.30 -18.91
N LEU A 63 0.90 -16.09 -18.36
CA LEU A 63 2.16 -15.49 -17.89
C LEU A 63 2.37 -15.77 -16.40
N ARG A 64 3.64 -15.89 -16.00
CA ARG A 64 4.04 -16.03 -14.60
C ARG A 64 4.34 -14.66 -13.99
N TRP A 65 3.52 -14.24 -13.05
CA TRP A 65 3.60 -12.96 -12.37
C TRP A 65 4.24 -13.10 -11.00
N ALA A 66 5.18 -12.21 -10.69
CA ALA A 66 5.66 -11.98 -9.33
C ALA A 66 5.18 -10.61 -8.85
N VAL A 67 4.26 -10.59 -7.89
CA VAL A 67 3.80 -9.36 -7.21
C VAL A 67 4.72 -9.11 -6.03
N LYS A 68 5.60 -8.11 -6.14
CA LYS A 68 6.62 -7.82 -5.14
C LYS A 68 6.21 -6.68 -4.23
N THR A 69 6.36 -6.88 -2.92
CA THR A 69 5.99 -5.91 -1.91
C THR A 69 7.08 -5.75 -0.84
N SER A 70 7.11 -4.59 -0.18
CA SER A 70 8.02 -4.29 0.94
C SER A 70 7.56 -4.85 2.29
N VAL A 71 6.53 -5.68 2.32
CA VAL A 71 6.01 -6.32 3.53
C VAL A 71 7.06 -7.26 4.11
N PRO A 72 7.39 -7.18 5.42
CA PRO A 72 8.29 -8.13 6.05
C PRO A 72 7.66 -9.54 6.13
N ALA A 73 8.50 -10.57 6.09
CA ALA A 73 8.04 -11.94 6.26
C ALA A 73 7.63 -12.25 7.71
N GLY A 74 6.87 -13.33 7.91
CA GLY A 74 6.44 -13.82 9.22
C GLY A 74 5.34 -12.98 9.88
N SER A 75 5.20 -13.10 11.19
CA SER A 75 4.14 -12.47 11.97
C SER A 75 4.14 -10.93 11.90
N SER A 76 5.31 -10.32 11.69
CA SER A 76 5.43 -8.87 11.56
C SER A 76 4.74 -8.32 10.30
N GLY A 77 4.62 -9.12 9.26
CA GLY A 77 3.95 -8.74 8.01
C GLY A 77 2.43 -8.89 8.05
N GLN A 78 1.88 -9.73 8.94
CA GLN A 78 0.44 -10.00 8.99
C GLN A 78 -0.43 -8.77 9.28
N GLY A 79 0.12 -7.77 9.95
CA GLY A 79 -0.55 -6.49 10.20
C GLY A 79 -0.42 -5.45 9.08
N TRP A 80 0.17 -5.80 7.94
CA TRP A 80 0.35 -4.88 6.81
C TRP A 80 -0.76 -5.05 5.77
N GLY A 81 -1.47 -3.97 5.46
CA GLY A 81 -2.50 -3.97 4.42
C GLY A 81 -1.97 -4.37 3.03
N ASP A 82 -0.72 -3.99 2.72
CA ASP A 82 -0.06 -4.30 1.45
C ASP A 82 0.09 -5.81 1.21
N LEU A 83 0.13 -6.65 2.27
CA LEU A 83 0.14 -8.11 2.14
C LEU A 83 -1.17 -8.59 1.50
N TYR A 84 -2.28 -8.21 2.09
CA TYR A 84 -3.61 -8.60 1.63
C TYR A 84 -3.92 -8.02 0.25
N PHE A 85 -3.50 -6.77 0.02
CA PHE A 85 -3.60 -6.13 -1.29
C PHE A 85 -2.87 -6.94 -2.38
N ALA A 86 -1.63 -7.37 -2.11
CA ALA A 86 -0.85 -8.18 -3.04
C ALA A 86 -1.49 -9.56 -3.28
N GLN A 87 -2.03 -10.19 -2.24
CA GLN A 87 -2.69 -11.50 -2.32
C GLN A 87 -3.99 -11.44 -3.14
N GLU A 88 -4.83 -10.43 -2.91
CA GLU A 88 -6.07 -10.23 -3.67
C GLU A 88 -5.76 -9.96 -5.16
N LEU A 89 -4.74 -9.16 -5.45
CA LEU A 89 -4.32 -8.92 -6.82
C LEU A 89 -3.77 -10.17 -7.50
N ALA A 90 -2.94 -10.96 -6.79
CA ALA A 90 -2.43 -12.24 -7.32
C ALA A 90 -3.59 -13.20 -7.62
N SER A 91 -4.56 -13.33 -6.73
CA SER A 91 -5.75 -14.15 -6.96
C SER A 91 -6.56 -13.68 -8.17
N SER A 92 -6.66 -12.36 -8.38
CA SER A 92 -7.35 -11.81 -9.55
C SER A 92 -6.59 -12.06 -10.87
N LEU A 93 -5.26 -12.09 -10.84
CA LEU A 93 -4.45 -12.50 -12.00
C LEU A 93 -4.64 -13.99 -12.31
N GLU A 94 -4.74 -14.84 -11.27
CA GLU A 94 -5.02 -16.27 -11.44
C GLU A 94 -6.40 -16.54 -12.05
N LYS A 95 -7.42 -15.78 -11.65
CA LYS A 95 -8.77 -15.84 -12.28
C LYS A 95 -8.72 -15.52 -13.78
N LEU A 96 -7.73 -14.75 -14.24
CA LEU A 96 -7.52 -14.44 -15.66
C LEU A 96 -6.68 -15.50 -16.41
N GLY A 97 -6.33 -16.62 -15.77
CA GLY A 97 -5.57 -17.71 -16.38
C GLY A 97 -4.06 -17.59 -16.24
N HIS A 98 -3.56 -16.61 -15.49
CA HIS A 98 -2.13 -16.46 -15.22
C HIS A 98 -1.71 -17.25 -13.98
N THR A 99 -0.39 -17.45 -13.81
CA THR A 99 0.18 -17.92 -12.55
C THR A 99 0.70 -16.70 -11.79
N ALA A 100 0.34 -16.53 -10.52
CA ALA A 100 0.78 -15.38 -9.74
C ALA A 100 1.29 -15.80 -8.36
N ARG A 101 2.35 -15.13 -7.89
CA ARG A 101 2.83 -15.27 -6.52
C ARG A 101 3.12 -13.91 -5.91
N VAL A 102 3.15 -13.87 -4.57
CA VAL A 102 3.52 -12.69 -3.80
C VAL A 102 4.92 -12.89 -3.24
N ASP A 103 5.85 -12.00 -3.59
CA ASP A 103 7.21 -11.98 -3.04
C ASP A 103 7.30 -10.89 -1.97
N LEU A 104 7.64 -11.29 -0.74
CA LEU A 104 7.82 -10.39 0.39
C LEU A 104 9.23 -9.78 0.39
N ARG A 105 9.48 -8.81 1.27
CA ARG A 105 10.74 -8.06 1.38
C ARG A 105 12.00 -8.94 1.32
N THR A 106 12.00 -10.08 2.01
CA THR A 106 13.14 -11.01 2.07
C THR A 106 13.29 -11.87 0.82
N ASP A 107 12.22 -12.01 0.05
CA ASP A 107 12.11 -12.97 -1.05
C ASP A 107 11.95 -12.29 -2.41
N VAL A 108 12.23 -10.98 -2.50
CA VAL A 108 12.14 -10.22 -3.76
C VAL A 108 13.04 -10.77 -4.88
N ILE A 109 14.03 -11.58 -4.53
CA ILE A 109 14.81 -12.41 -5.44
C ILE A 109 14.90 -13.80 -4.80
N ASN A 110 14.33 -14.80 -5.45
CA ASN A 110 14.28 -16.19 -4.98
C ASN A 110 14.55 -17.16 -6.14
N SER A 111 14.51 -18.47 -5.88
CA SER A 111 14.81 -19.51 -6.88
C SER A 111 13.85 -19.51 -8.08
N GLN A 112 12.64 -19.01 -7.93
CA GLN A 112 11.64 -18.93 -9.00
C GLN A 112 11.77 -17.66 -9.85
N SER A 113 12.58 -16.68 -9.41
CA SER A 113 12.70 -15.39 -10.10
C SER A 113 13.22 -15.50 -11.54
N ALA A 114 13.99 -16.56 -11.86
CA ALA A 114 14.45 -16.82 -13.23
C ALA A 114 13.31 -17.15 -14.20
N ASP A 115 12.18 -17.59 -13.66
CA ASP A 115 11.02 -18.04 -14.43
C ASP A 115 9.94 -16.98 -14.60
N ASP A 116 10.07 -15.80 -13.97
CA ASP A 116 9.09 -14.74 -14.05
C ASP A 116 9.00 -14.13 -15.44
N ASP A 117 7.80 -14.05 -15.97
CA ASP A 117 7.51 -13.34 -17.22
C ASP A 117 7.23 -11.85 -16.93
N VAL A 118 6.49 -11.57 -15.86
CA VAL A 118 6.13 -10.22 -15.43
C VAL A 118 6.44 -10.04 -13.95
N VAL A 119 7.05 -8.93 -13.62
CA VAL A 119 7.25 -8.48 -12.24
C VAL A 119 6.45 -7.20 -12.03
N LEU A 120 5.51 -7.23 -11.11
CA LEU A 120 4.80 -6.04 -10.64
C LEU A 120 5.34 -5.64 -9.27
N VAL A 121 5.92 -4.46 -9.17
CA VAL A 121 6.33 -3.88 -7.89
C VAL A 121 5.20 -3.02 -7.34
N LEU A 122 4.61 -3.45 -6.22
CA LEU A 122 3.74 -2.61 -5.41
C LEU A 122 4.63 -1.66 -4.58
N ARG A 123 4.77 -0.43 -5.06
CA ARG A 123 5.65 0.57 -4.48
C ARG A 123 4.95 1.30 -3.34
N GLY A 124 5.14 0.75 -2.12
CA GLY A 124 4.76 1.34 -0.86
C GLY A 124 5.94 2.07 -0.20
N VAL A 125 6.40 1.56 0.96
CA VAL A 125 7.44 2.21 1.79
C VAL A 125 8.83 2.12 1.16
N GLU A 126 9.23 0.96 0.62
CA GLU A 126 10.59 0.70 0.15
C GLU A 126 10.67 0.58 -1.37
N ARG A 127 11.84 0.94 -1.89
CA ARG A 127 12.15 0.77 -3.30
C ARG A 127 12.58 -0.68 -3.58
N ILE A 128 11.94 -1.32 -4.56
CA ILE A 128 12.34 -2.62 -5.09
C ILE A 128 12.87 -2.40 -6.50
N ARG A 129 14.04 -2.96 -6.79
CA ARG A 129 14.68 -2.81 -8.11
C ARG A 129 14.01 -3.71 -9.15
N PRO A 130 13.96 -3.26 -10.42
CA PRO A 130 13.53 -4.11 -11.53
C PRO A 130 14.33 -5.41 -11.60
N GLN A 131 13.65 -6.49 -11.92
CA GLN A 131 14.24 -7.80 -12.16
C GLN A 131 14.63 -7.93 -13.63
N LEU A 132 15.88 -8.35 -13.89
CA LEU A 132 16.33 -8.62 -15.25
C LEU A 132 15.61 -9.87 -15.81
N GLY A 133 15.27 -9.84 -17.09
CA GLY A 133 14.65 -10.97 -17.78
C GLY A 133 13.13 -11.04 -17.68
N ALA A 134 12.49 -10.12 -16.94
CA ALA A 134 11.03 -10.00 -16.86
C ALA A 134 10.57 -8.63 -17.38
N ILE A 135 9.30 -8.52 -17.76
CA ILE A 135 8.64 -7.24 -17.97
C ILE A 135 8.36 -6.64 -16.60
N ASN A 136 8.95 -5.49 -16.31
CA ASN A 136 8.83 -4.86 -15.00
C ASN A 136 7.81 -3.73 -15.02
N LEU A 137 6.79 -3.86 -14.18
CA LEU A 137 5.77 -2.85 -13.94
C LEU A 137 5.95 -2.25 -12.54
N LEU A 138 5.73 -0.95 -12.41
CA LEU A 138 5.69 -0.25 -11.13
C LEU A 138 4.29 0.26 -10.86
N TRP A 139 3.73 -0.06 -9.71
CA TRP A 139 2.49 0.55 -9.23
C TRP A 139 2.77 1.30 -7.93
N VAL A 140 2.82 2.63 -7.99
CA VAL A 140 2.99 3.50 -6.83
C VAL A 140 1.67 3.57 -6.08
N ILE A 141 1.61 2.95 -4.91
CA ILE A 141 0.40 2.87 -4.08
C ILE A 141 0.43 3.82 -2.89
N SER A 142 1.62 4.29 -2.48
CA SER A 142 1.80 5.23 -1.37
C SER A 142 3.15 5.95 -1.44
N HIS A 143 3.37 6.93 -0.54
CA HIS A 143 4.62 7.68 -0.37
C HIS A 143 5.17 8.29 -1.67
N PRO A 144 4.37 9.07 -2.42
CA PRO A 144 4.79 9.66 -3.69
C PRO A 144 6.02 10.56 -3.57
N SER A 145 6.24 11.17 -2.42
CA SER A 145 7.43 12.02 -2.14
C SER A 145 8.76 11.27 -2.21
N ARG A 146 8.74 9.94 -2.07
CA ARG A 146 9.94 9.08 -2.11
C ARG A 146 10.27 8.54 -3.50
N ILE A 147 9.52 8.90 -4.52
CA ILE A 147 9.67 8.36 -5.87
C ILE A 147 10.55 9.29 -6.70
N SER A 148 11.66 8.76 -7.23
CA SER A 148 12.55 9.52 -8.09
C SER A 148 12.25 9.27 -9.58
N THR A 149 12.56 10.27 -10.43
CA THR A 149 12.47 10.11 -11.89
C THR A 149 13.32 8.94 -12.41
N HIS A 150 14.49 8.69 -11.78
CA HIS A 150 15.34 7.56 -12.14
C HIS A 150 14.66 6.23 -11.84
N GLU A 151 13.92 6.13 -10.73
CA GLU A 151 13.14 4.95 -10.39
C GLU A 151 12.06 4.70 -11.44
N LEU A 152 11.28 5.72 -11.81
CA LEU A 152 10.21 5.62 -12.81
C LEU A 152 10.75 5.13 -14.17
N LYS A 153 11.89 5.67 -14.63
CA LYS A 153 12.52 5.31 -15.90
C LYS A 153 13.05 3.88 -15.95
N SER A 154 13.11 3.19 -14.82
CA SER A 154 13.66 1.83 -14.73
C SER A 154 12.61 0.75 -15.05
N PHE A 155 11.34 1.10 -15.21
CA PHE A 155 10.23 0.18 -15.42
C PHE A 155 9.66 0.32 -16.84
N ALA A 156 9.15 -0.78 -17.39
CA ALA A 156 8.54 -0.81 -18.72
C ALA A 156 7.18 -0.08 -18.76
N ALA A 157 6.41 -0.15 -17.66
CA ALA A 157 5.23 0.67 -17.47
C ALA A 157 5.11 1.09 -16.00
N VAL A 158 4.56 2.29 -15.80
CA VAL A 158 4.41 2.90 -14.48
C VAL A 158 2.96 3.28 -14.26
N PHE A 159 2.45 2.90 -13.09
CA PHE A 159 1.11 3.22 -12.60
C PHE A 159 1.19 3.94 -11.27
N ALA A 160 0.19 4.75 -10.95
CA ALA A 160 0.06 5.37 -9.64
C ALA A 160 -1.39 5.45 -9.17
N ALA A 161 -1.60 5.28 -7.87
CA ALA A 161 -2.91 5.34 -7.22
C ALA A 161 -3.41 6.79 -7.04
N SER A 162 -3.12 7.65 -8.01
CA SER A 162 -3.54 9.06 -8.05
C SER A 162 -3.61 9.57 -9.49
N ASN A 163 -4.76 10.13 -9.86
CA ASN A 163 -4.93 10.83 -11.14
C ASN A 163 -4.07 12.10 -11.19
N HIS A 164 -4.11 12.89 -10.11
CA HIS A 164 -3.38 14.15 -9.98
C HIS A 164 -1.87 13.93 -10.14
N TRP A 165 -1.30 13.04 -9.32
CA TRP A 165 0.14 12.78 -9.32
C TRP A 165 0.60 12.16 -10.65
N SER A 166 -0.18 11.26 -11.24
CA SER A 166 0.12 10.65 -12.54
C SER A 166 0.29 11.70 -13.61
N LYS A 167 -0.65 12.63 -13.73
CA LYS A 167 -0.59 13.75 -14.70
C LYS A 167 0.62 14.65 -14.42
N LYS A 168 0.75 15.15 -13.19
CA LYS A 168 1.82 16.05 -12.75
C LYS A 168 3.21 15.48 -13.01
N VAL A 169 3.43 14.21 -12.68
CA VAL A 169 4.74 13.57 -12.83
C VAL A 169 5.03 13.25 -14.30
N SER A 170 4.03 12.83 -15.07
CA SER A 170 4.21 12.61 -16.52
C SER A 170 4.65 13.90 -17.22
N GLU A 171 3.99 15.01 -16.93
CA GLU A 171 4.33 16.33 -17.49
C GLU A 171 5.73 16.79 -17.07
N LYS A 172 6.07 16.63 -15.79
CA LYS A 172 7.35 17.07 -15.23
C LYS A 172 8.55 16.25 -15.71
N THR A 173 8.37 14.93 -15.90
CA THR A 173 9.50 13.99 -16.08
C THR A 173 9.62 13.43 -17.48
N GLY A 174 8.57 13.55 -18.29
CA GLY A 174 8.45 12.90 -19.61
C GLY A 174 8.25 11.37 -19.51
N VAL A 175 8.08 10.82 -18.30
CA VAL A 175 7.75 9.39 -18.11
C VAL A 175 6.24 9.25 -18.12
N SER A 176 5.70 8.38 -18.98
CA SER A 176 4.27 8.06 -18.96
C SER A 176 3.89 7.33 -17.67
N VAL A 177 3.20 8.02 -16.76
CA VAL A 177 2.63 7.45 -15.54
C VAL A 177 1.12 7.36 -15.71
N ARG A 178 0.58 6.15 -15.73
CA ARG A 178 -0.85 5.91 -15.90
C ARG A 178 -1.55 5.87 -14.54
N PRO A 179 -2.71 6.51 -14.37
CA PRO A 179 -3.48 6.37 -13.15
C PRO A 179 -4.01 4.93 -13.04
N LEU A 180 -3.85 4.34 -11.85
CA LEU A 180 -4.40 3.04 -11.47
C LEU A 180 -4.74 3.14 -9.98
N LEU A 181 -5.99 3.47 -9.67
CA LEU A 181 -6.42 3.68 -8.29
C LEU A 181 -6.37 2.37 -7.50
N GLN A 182 -6.33 2.46 -6.19
CA GLN A 182 -6.39 1.29 -5.32
C GLN A 182 -7.70 0.53 -5.51
N ALA A 183 -7.87 -0.62 -4.88
CA ALA A 183 -8.95 -1.55 -5.18
C ALA A 183 -9.51 -2.20 -3.92
N THR A 184 -10.66 -2.84 -4.06
CA THR A 184 -11.29 -3.67 -3.04
C THR A 184 -11.63 -5.05 -3.61
N ASN A 185 -11.91 -6.01 -2.75
CA ASN A 185 -12.48 -7.30 -3.13
C ASN A 185 -13.98 -7.32 -2.77
N PRO A 186 -14.90 -7.21 -3.75
CA PRO A 186 -16.34 -7.16 -3.48
C PRO A 186 -16.92 -8.47 -2.93
N ASP A 187 -16.24 -9.62 -3.10
CA ASP A 187 -16.65 -10.87 -2.47
C ASP A 187 -16.45 -10.83 -0.95
N LYS A 188 -15.51 -10.01 -0.48
CA LYS A 188 -15.16 -9.85 0.93
C LYS A 188 -15.75 -8.58 1.55
N PHE A 189 -15.65 -7.46 0.85
CA PHE A 189 -16.12 -6.14 1.27
C PHE A 189 -17.39 -5.79 0.51
N ASN A 190 -18.53 -6.14 1.11
CA ASN A 190 -19.85 -5.88 0.54
C ASN A 190 -20.87 -5.63 1.68
N PRO A 191 -22.02 -5.00 1.40
CA PRO A 191 -22.98 -4.63 2.44
C PRO A 191 -23.81 -5.82 2.98
N THR A 192 -23.67 -7.02 2.42
CA THR A 192 -24.40 -8.22 2.86
C THR A 192 -23.63 -9.07 3.86
N VAL A 193 -22.42 -8.65 4.26
CA VAL A 193 -21.63 -9.36 5.28
C VAL A 193 -22.40 -9.42 6.59
N SER A 194 -22.30 -10.57 7.28
CA SER A 194 -22.86 -10.73 8.62
C SER A 194 -22.17 -9.76 9.59
N VAL A 195 -22.96 -9.00 10.32
CA VAL A 195 -22.46 -8.01 11.28
C VAL A 195 -22.62 -8.53 12.72
N PRO A 196 -21.75 -8.12 13.65
CA PRO A 196 -21.91 -8.42 15.08
C PRO A 196 -23.14 -7.67 15.64
N ASP A 197 -23.71 -8.21 16.73
CA ASP A 197 -24.88 -7.61 17.42
C ASP A 197 -24.60 -6.20 17.96
N SER A 198 -23.34 -5.91 18.26
CA SER A 198 -22.89 -4.58 18.73
C SER A 198 -21.79 -4.04 17.80
N GLY A 199 -22.05 -2.88 17.20
CA GLY A 199 -21.07 -2.12 16.42
C GLY A 199 -20.43 -1.01 17.25
N HIS A 200 -19.38 -0.40 16.71
CA HIS A 200 -18.75 0.79 17.29
C HIS A 200 -19.36 2.07 16.71
N GLU A 201 -19.69 3.04 17.54
CA GLU A 201 -20.21 4.32 17.04
C GLU A 201 -19.20 5.04 16.15
N VAL A 202 -17.96 5.12 16.60
CA VAL A 202 -16.86 5.73 15.84
C VAL A 202 -15.68 4.77 15.82
N LEU A 203 -15.35 4.23 14.66
CA LEU A 203 -14.33 3.21 14.48
C LEU A 203 -13.09 3.74 13.77
N PHE A 204 -11.92 3.47 14.31
CA PHE A 204 -10.65 3.71 13.66
C PHE A 204 -9.80 2.45 13.61
N LEU A 205 -9.40 2.01 12.41
CA LEU A 205 -8.49 0.88 12.21
C LEU A 205 -7.15 1.37 11.67
N GLY A 206 -6.08 1.28 12.45
CA GLY A 206 -4.75 1.64 11.97
C GLY A 206 -3.74 1.93 13.07
N ASN A 207 -2.47 1.68 12.78
CA ASN A 207 -1.36 1.96 13.67
C ASN A 207 -1.06 3.47 13.75
N THR A 208 -0.36 3.91 14.81
CA THR A 208 -0.03 5.32 15.05
C THR A 208 0.89 5.95 14.01
N ARG A 209 1.67 5.18 13.23
CA ARG A 209 2.76 5.70 12.38
C ARG A 209 3.87 6.41 13.18
N ASN A 210 3.99 6.10 14.48
CA ASN A 210 4.85 6.78 15.45
C ASN A 210 4.54 8.27 15.65
N GLU A 211 3.32 8.70 15.35
CA GLU A 211 2.81 10.05 15.56
C GLU A 211 1.39 10.03 16.08
N PHE A 212 0.97 11.09 16.78
CA PHE A 212 -0.43 11.26 17.17
C PHE A 212 -1.24 11.70 15.94
N ARG A 213 -1.88 10.74 15.29
CA ARG A 213 -2.60 10.95 14.03
C ARG A 213 -3.67 12.04 14.18
N LYS A 214 -3.70 12.93 13.20
CA LYS A 214 -4.50 14.16 13.24
C LYS A 214 -5.98 13.84 13.50
N ILE A 215 -6.56 12.86 12.82
CA ILE A 215 -8.00 12.55 12.96
C ILE A 215 -8.35 12.11 14.38
N ILE A 216 -7.53 11.32 15.05
CA ILE A 216 -7.77 10.88 16.44
C ILE A 216 -7.58 12.05 17.41
N ARG A 217 -6.56 12.87 17.21
CA ARG A 217 -6.35 14.08 18.01
C ARG A 217 -7.53 15.06 17.89
N ASP A 218 -8.08 15.19 16.68
CA ASP A 218 -9.22 16.08 16.41
C ASP A 218 -10.52 15.50 16.99
N CYS A 219 -10.72 14.17 17.00
CA CYS A 219 -11.81 13.52 17.72
C CYS A 219 -11.79 13.88 19.21
N LEU A 220 -10.63 13.69 19.87
CA LEU A 220 -10.53 13.97 21.32
C LEU A 220 -10.71 15.44 21.63
N LYS A 221 -10.26 16.38 20.77
CA LYS A 221 -10.53 17.81 20.92
C LYS A 221 -12.01 18.16 20.79
N ALA A 222 -12.74 17.36 20.04
CA ALA A 222 -14.16 17.54 19.79
C ALA A 222 -15.04 16.69 20.73
N GLU A 223 -14.43 16.08 21.77
CA GLU A 223 -15.09 15.18 22.73
C GLU A 223 -15.75 13.96 22.08
N VAL A 224 -15.34 13.60 20.87
CA VAL A 224 -15.74 12.37 20.19
C VAL A 224 -14.86 11.22 20.66
N ILE A 225 -15.47 10.12 21.07
CA ILE A 225 -14.79 8.94 21.64
C ILE A 225 -14.65 7.85 20.57
N PRO A 226 -13.48 7.68 19.92
CA PRO A 226 -13.28 6.63 18.95
C PRO A 226 -12.92 5.29 19.61
N THR A 227 -13.38 4.19 19.03
CA THR A 227 -12.83 2.85 19.29
C THR A 227 -11.68 2.60 18.34
N ILE A 228 -10.51 2.27 18.87
CA ILE A 228 -9.28 2.19 18.09
C ILE A 228 -8.75 0.76 18.08
N TYR A 229 -8.45 0.25 16.89
CA TYR A 229 -7.65 -0.94 16.69
C TYR A 229 -6.35 -0.59 15.96
N GLY A 230 -5.21 -0.96 16.56
CA GLY A 230 -3.89 -0.69 16.00
C GLY A 230 -2.80 -0.66 17.06
N LYS A 231 -1.55 -0.68 16.63
CA LYS A 231 -0.37 -0.75 17.50
C LYS A 231 0.11 0.63 17.95
N ASN A 232 0.76 0.66 19.12
CA ASN A 232 1.48 1.79 19.72
C ASN A 232 0.59 3.01 20.08
N TRP A 233 -0.71 2.82 20.30
CA TRP A 233 -1.64 3.88 20.67
C TRP A 233 -1.55 4.28 22.14
N ASP A 234 -1.08 3.41 23.00
CA ASP A 234 -0.88 3.61 24.44
C ASP A 234 -0.03 4.85 24.78
N ARG A 235 0.75 5.34 23.83
CA ARG A 235 1.56 6.57 23.95
C ARG A 235 0.76 7.86 23.76
N PHE A 236 -0.43 7.78 23.18
CA PHE A 236 -1.17 8.96 22.69
C PHE A 236 -2.57 9.07 23.25
N VAL A 237 -3.18 7.93 23.61
CA VAL A 237 -4.58 7.87 24.10
C VAL A 237 -4.70 6.98 25.31
N SER A 238 -5.79 7.13 26.06
CA SER A 238 -6.09 6.25 27.19
C SER A 238 -6.40 4.83 26.71
N LYS A 239 -6.14 3.83 27.59
CA LYS A 239 -6.32 2.41 27.24
C LYS A 239 -7.75 2.03 26.91
N GLU A 240 -8.71 2.73 27.48
CA GLU A 240 -10.14 2.51 27.28
C GLU A 240 -10.58 2.73 25.82
N LEU A 241 -9.82 3.53 25.07
CA LEU A 241 -10.09 3.77 23.65
C LEU A 241 -9.49 2.69 22.73
N ILE A 242 -8.60 1.86 23.27
CA ILE A 242 -7.87 0.83 22.50
C ILE A 242 -8.59 -0.51 22.68
N ALA A 243 -9.39 -0.88 21.70
CA ALA A 243 -10.10 -2.15 21.69
C ALA A 243 -9.19 -3.36 21.36
N GLY A 244 -8.07 -3.11 20.67
CA GLY A 244 -7.07 -4.13 20.38
C GLY A 244 -5.98 -3.63 19.43
N GLU A 245 -4.92 -4.42 19.30
CA GLU A 245 -3.83 -4.11 18.37
C GLU A 245 -4.10 -4.57 16.93
N PHE A 246 -5.05 -5.49 16.75
CA PHE A 246 -5.28 -6.16 15.48
C PHE A 246 -6.72 -6.66 15.36
N ILE A 247 -7.28 -6.60 14.16
CA ILE A 247 -8.49 -7.30 13.76
C ILE A 247 -8.12 -8.23 12.61
N ALA A 248 -8.59 -9.48 12.66
CA ALA A 248 -8.38 -10.42 11.57
C ALA A 248 -8.97 -9.86 10.26
N ASN A 249 -8.23 -9.97 9.17
CA ASN A 249 -8.64 -9.42 7.88
C ASN A 249 -10.04 -9.91 7.43
N THR A 250 -10.42 -11.14 7.81
CA THR A 250 -11.75 -11.71 7.56
C THR A 250 -12.89 -11.04 8.33
N GLN A 251 -12.58 -10.29 9.38
CA GLN A 251 -13.57 -9.61 10.23
C GLN A 251 -13.71 -8.11 9.89
N ILE A 252 -12.77 -7.54 9.11
CA ILE A 252 -12.72 -6.10 8.85
C ILE A 252 -14.00 -5.60 8.17
N ALA A 253 -14.52 -6.33 7.17
CA ALA A 253 -15.73 -5.93 6.45
C ALA A 253 -16.94 -5.81 7.40
N ALA A 254 -17.11 -6.77 8.30
CA ALA A 254 -18.18 -6.75 9.31
C ALA A 254 -18.03 -5.56 10.27
N GLN A 255 -16.81 -5.25 10.70
CA GLN A 255 -16.53 -4.09 11.54
C GLN A 255 -16.81 -2.76 10.83
N TYR A 256 -16.45 -2.64 9.55
CA TYR A 256 -16.80 -1.46 8.75
C TYR A 256 -18.31 -1.32 8.60
N ARG A 257 -19.00 -2.41 8.29
CA ARG A 257 -20.45 -2.40 8.06
C ARG A 257 -21.26 -2.07 9.33
N SER A 258 -20.81 -2.56 10.49
CA SER A 258 -21.50 -2.35 11.78
C SER A 258 -21.18 -1.01 12.44
N ALA A 259 -20.14 -0.30 12.01
CA ALA A 259 -19.76 0.97 12.61
C ALA A 259 -20.78 2.09 12.30
N GLY A 260 -21.05 2.95 13.27
CA GLY A 260 -21.78 4.19 13.04
C GLY A 260 -21.09 5.05 11.99
N VAL A 261 -19.79 5.31 12.20
CA VAL A 261 -18.88 5.91 11.21
C VAL A 261 -17.50 5.29 11.28
N VAL A 262 -16.79 5.22 10.14
CA VAL A 262 -15.41 4.78 10.02
C VAL A 262 -14.50 5.97 9.77
N LEU A 263 -13.45 6.12 10.56
CA LEU A 263 -12.48 7.20 10.42
C LEU A 263 -11.32 6.78 9.50
N ASN A 264 -10.89 7.70 8.65
CA ASN A 264 -9.71 7.57 7.82
C ASN A 264 -8.88 8.85 7.83
N ASP A 265 -7.57 8.72 7.69
CA ASP A 265 -6.66 9.80 7.34
C ASP A 265 -5.53 9.30 6.45
N HIS A 266 -4.92 10.22 5.74
CA HIS A 266 -3.82 9.96 4.83
C HIS A 266 -2.47 10.36 5.44
N TRP A 267 -1.38 9.88 4.84
CA TRP A 267 -0.09 10.53 5.01
C TRP A 267 -0.13 11.91 4.34
N PRO A 268 0.55 12.93 4.88
CA PRO A 268 0.50 14.28 4.30
C PRO A 268 0.88 14.34 2.82
N ASP A 269 1.91 13.58 2.42
CA ASP A 269 2.34 13.51 1.02
C ASP A 269 1.32 12.80 0.12
N MET A 270 0.60 11.80 0.64
CA MET A 270 -0.50 11.15 -0.07
C MET A 270 -1.68 12.09 -0.25
N ALA A 271 -2.10 12.78 0.80
CA ALA A 271 -3.20 13.74 0.73
C ALA A 271 -2.91 14.85 -0.29
N ASN A 272 -1.72 15.46 -0.21
CA ASN A 272 -1.30 16.55 -1.10
C ASN A 272 -1.19 16.14 -2.57
N GLU A 273 -0.92 14.88 -2.84
CA GLU A 273 -0.72 14.35 -4.20
C GLU A 273 -1.92 13.53 -4.69
N GLY A 274 -3.06 13.57 -3.99
CA GLY A 274 -4.31 12.93 -4.41
C GLY A 274 -4.29 11.40 -4.40
N PHE A 275 -3.52 10.81 -3.49
CA PHE A 275 -3.52 9.35 -3.26
C PHE A 275 -4.59 9.00 -2.24
N TYR A 276 -5.55 8.19 -2.65
CA TYR A 276 -6.62 7.72 -1.78
C TYR A 276 -6.20 6.43 -1.05
N SER A 277 -6.48 6.38 0.26
CA SER A 277 -6.20 5.21 1.11
C SER A 277 -7.02 3.99 0.67
N ASN A 278 -6.43 2.80 0.65
CA ASN A 278 -7.14 1.55 0.34
C ASN A 278 -8.35 1.30 1.23
N ARG A 279 -8.26 1.68 2.51
CA ARG A 279 -9.36 1.57 3.47
C ARG A 279 -10.65 2.19 2.97
N LEU A 280 -10.58 3.28 2.21
CA LEU A 280 -11.75 3.96 1.68
C LEU A 280 -12.55 3.07 0.72
N PHE A 281 -11.83 2.34 -0.15
CA PHE A 281 -12.46 1.40 -1.09
C PHE A 281 -13.12 0.25 -0.34
N ASP A 282 -12.43 -0.35 0.62
CA ASP A 282 -12.95 -1.45 1.41
C ASP A 282 -14.13 -1.02 2.30
N ALA A 283 -14.02 0.11 2.97
CA ALA A 283 -15.07 0.60 3.87
C ALA A 283 -16.34 0.99 3.09
N VAL A 284 -16.21 1.75 2.00
CA VAL A 284 -17.37 2.15 1.19
C VAL A 284 -18.00 0.95 0.50
N ALA A 285 -17.21 0.00 -0.01
CA ALA A 285 -17.72 -1.25 -0.57
C ALA A 285 -18.44 -2.12 0.47
N SER A 286 -18.06 -2.04 1.74
CA SER A 286 -18.79 -2.69 2.85
C SER A 286 -20.09 -1.97 3.24
N GLY A 287 -20.40 -0.81 2.65
CA GLY A 287 -21.55 0.01 3.02
C GLY A 287 -21.34 0.86 4.28
N ALA A 288 -20.09 1.15 4.63
CA ALA A 288 -19.78 2.02 5.76
C ALA A 288 -20.00 3.51 5.42
N ARG A 289 -20.28 4.32 6.45
CA ARG A 289 -20.22 5.77 6.45
C ARG A 289 -18.81 6.18 6.82
N VAL A 290 -18.10 6.87 5.95
CA VAL A 290 -16.70 7.18 6.16
C VAL A 290 -16.47 8.67 6.34
N ILE A 291 -15.64 9.04 7.33
CA ILE A 291 -15.14 10.39 7.53
C ILE A 291 -13.61 10.38 7.31
N SER A 292 -13.11 11.30 6.51
CA SER A 292 -11.70 11.40 6.17
C SER A 292 -11.19 12.85 6.28
N ASP A 293 -9.87 12.99 6.38
CA ASP A 293 -9.19 14.24 6.06
C ASP A 293 -9.42 14.62 4.59
N GLN A 294 -9.14 15.86 4.24
CA GLN A 294 -9.37 16.37 2.90
C GLN A 294 -8.31 15.84 1.92
N VAL A 295 -8.80 15.27 0.81
CA VAL A 295 -8.03 14.98 -0.39
C VAL A 295 -8.88 15.39 -1.58
N ASP A 296 -8.28 16.08 -2.54
CA ASP A 296 -9.00 16.59 -3.70
C ASP A 296 -9.69 15.47 -4.49
N GLY A 297 -10.96 15.66 -4.86
CA GLY A 297 -11.78 14.69 -5.58
C GLY A 297 -12.29 13.49 -4.75
N LEU A 298 -12.01 13.43 -3.45
CA LEU A 298 -12.33 12.28 -2.61
C LEU A 298 -13.85 12.00 -2.51
N GLU A 299 -14.65 13.00 -2.20
CA GLU A 299 -16.09 12.83 -2.05
C GLU A 299 -16.77 12.45 -3.38
N GLN A 300 -16.30 13.01 -4.48
CA GLN A 300 -16.79 12.70 -5.83
C GLN A 300 -16.48 11.26 -6.22
N LEU A 301 -15.24 10.80 -5.98
CA LEU A 301 -14.84 9.42 -6.31
C LEU A 301 -15.72 8.39 -5.63
N PHE A 302 -16.07 8.62 -4.37
CA PHE A 302 -16.88 7.70 -3.57
C PHE A 302 -18.37 8.03 -3.55
N ASP A 303 -18.83 8.90 -4.45
CA ASP A 303 -20.25 9.25 -4.62
C ASP A 303 -20.93 9.61 -3.28
N GLY A 304 -20.26 10.45 -2.49
CA GLY A 304 -20.71 10.86 -1.16
C GLY A 304 -20.64 9.79 -0.06
N GLY A 305 -20.05 8.63 -0.32
CA GLY A 305 -19.79 7.59 0.69
C GLY A 305 -18.70 7.96 1.70
N VAL A 306 -17.86 8.92 1.32
CA VAL A 306 -16.87 9.55 2.20
C VAL A 306 -17.25 11.00 2.39
N LYS A 307 -17.22 11.49 3.62
CA LYS A 307 -17.34 12.91 3.97
C LYS A 307 -16.00 13.41 4.49
N THR A 308 -15.64 14.61 4.11
CA THR A 308 -14.40 15.24 4.56
C THR A 308 -14.69 16.27 5.66
N TYR A 309 -13.75 16.46 6.59
CA TYR A 309 -13.85 17.41 7.67
C TYR A 309 -12.72 18.45 7.63
N ASN A 310 -12.98 19.67 8.08
CA ASN A 310 -12.02 20.77 8.13
C ASN A 310 -11.55 21.09 9.55
N SER A 311 -12.41 20.88 10.53
CA SER A 311 -12.19 21.26 11.93
C SER A 311 -12.68 20.17 12.88
N PRO A 312 -12.20 20.16 14.15
CA PRO A 312 -12.76 19.28 15.18
C PRO A 312 -14.28 19.41 15.32
N THR A 313 -14.82 20.62 15.20
CA THR A 313 -16.26 20.86 15.26
C THR A 313 -17.01 20.22 14.10
N ASP A 314 -16.46 20.28 12.87
CA ASP A 314 -17.05 19.58 11.71
C ASP A 314 -17.02 18.07 11.91
N LEU A 315 -15.90 17.56 12.43
CA LEU A 315 -15.76 16.13 12.73
C LEU A 315 -16.83 15.68 13.74
N ALA A 316 -17.04 16.42 14.85
CA ALA A 316 -18.07 16.12 15.82
C ALA A 316 -19.47 16.07 15.19
N LYS A 317 -19.80 17.06 14.35
CA LYS A 317 -21.08 17.08 13.63
C LYS A 317 -21.24 15.84 12.75
N LEU A 318 -20.22 15.47 11.98
CA LEU A 318 -20.26 14.29 11.12
C LEU A 318 -20.36 12.98 11.90
N CYS A 319 -19.87 12.92 13.13
CA CYS A 319 -20.00 11.76 14.02
C CYS A 319 -21.37 11.67 14.72
N SER A 320 -22.22 12.71 14.67
CA SER A 320 -23.51 12.69 15.33
C SER A 320 -24.56 11.87 14.58
N ASP A 321 -25.58 11.40 15.29
CA ASP A 321 -26.68 10.62 14.72
C ASP A 321 -27.48 11.40 13.68
N GLU A 322 -27.68 12.72 13.90
CA GLU A 322 -28.39 13.60 12.97
C GLU A 322 -27.69 13.66 11.60
N SER A 323 -26.38 13.49 11.58
CA SER A 323 -25.59 13.54 10.35
C SER A 323 -25.64 12.26 9.53
N ARG A 324 -26.16 11.15 10.04
CA ARG A 324 -26.22 9.86 9.32
C ARG A 324 -26.95 9.95 7.98
N THR A 325 -27.92 10.83 7.87
CA THR A 325 -28.67 11.10 6.62
C THR A 325 -27.83 11.69 5.51
N LEU A 326 -26.67 12.28 5.82
CA LEU A 326 -25.74 12.86 4.83
C LEU A 326 -25.15 11.81 3.89
N TRP A 327 -25.14 10.54 4.28
CA TRP A 327 -24.71 9.42 3.42
C TRP A 327 -25.83 8.82 2.60
N GLY A 328 -27.05 9.34 2.71
CA GLY A 328 -28.24 8.86 2.02
C GLY A 328 -28.99 7.75 2.77
N THR A 329 -29.98 7.18 2.10
CA THR A 329 -30.76 6.04 2.63
C THR A 329 -29.92 4.78 2.63
N GLU A 330 -30.35 3.76 3.37
CA GLU A 330 -29.69 2.44 3.37
C GLU A 330 -29.61 1.84 1.95
N GLN A 331 -30.67 2.01 1.15
CA GLN A 331 -30.65 1.58 -0.25
C GLN A 331 -29.57 2.32 -1.05
N ALA A 332 -29.43 3.63 -0.91
CA ALA A 332 -28.41 4.41 -1.60
C ALA A 332 -26.98 3.98 -1.19
N ILE A 333 -26.78 3.64 0.09
CA ILE A 333 -25.52 3.12 0.60
C ILE A 333 -25.18 1.79 -0.06
N VAL A 334 -26.15 0.85 -0.13
CA VAL A 334 -25.98 -0.47 -0.73
C VAL A 334 -25.68 -0.36 -2.23
N GLU A 335 -26.43 0.48 -2.96
CA GLU A 335 -26.19 0.71 -4.39
C GLU A 335 -24.81 1.31 -4.66
N ARG A 336 -24.38 2.28 -3.85
CA ARG A 336 -23.04 2.87 -3.90
C ARG A 336 -21.96 1.83 -3.64
N ALA A 337 -22.12 1.01 -2.60
CA ALA A 337 -21.20 -0.07 -2.27
C ALA A 337 -21.02 -1.03 -3.46
N GLY A 338 -22.10 -1.41 -4.12
CA GLY A 338 -22.07 -2.24 -5.33
C GLY A 338 -21.32 -1.58 -6.48
N ARG A 339 -21.57 -0.30 -6.76
CA ARG A 339 -20.84 0.45 -7.81
C ARG A 339 -19.35 0.53 -7.52
N ILE A 340 -18.95 0.89 -6.30
CA ILE A 340 -17.53 0.97 -5.90
C ILE A 340 -16.87 -0.39 -6.01
N GLY A 341 -17.51 -1.46 -5.52
CA GLY A 341 -17.00 -2.83 -5.64
C GLY A 341 -16.79 -3.28 -7.09
N GLN A 342 -17.69 -2.93 -8.02
CA GLN A 342 -17.56 -3.28 -9.42
C GLN A 342 -16.47 -2.45 -10.14
N GLN A 343 -16.46 -1.14 -9.95
CA GLN A 343 -15.56 -0.23 -10.67
C GLN A 343 -14.12 -0.27 -10.16
N HIS A 344 -13.95 -0.57 -8.89
CA HIS A 344 -12.65 -0.55 -8.21
C HIS A 344 -12.27 -1.92 -7.62
N SER A 345 -12.63 -3.03 -8.30
CA SER A 345 -12.22 -4.36 -7.88
C SER A 345 -10.77 -4.68 -8.26
N PHE A 346 -10.14 -5.62 -7.54
CA PHE A 346 -8.86 -6.20 -7.93
C PHE A 346 -8.95 -6.90 -9.29
N ASP A 347 -10.10 -7.51 -9.62
CA ASP A 347 -10.33 -8.13 -10.93
C ASP A 347 -10.25 -7.09 -12.06
N GLN A 348 -10.76 -5.87 -11.84
CA GLN A 348 -10.63 -4.77 -12.81
C GLN A 348 -9.17 -4.31 -12.93
N ARG A 349 -8.44 -4.17 -11.81
CA ARG A 349 -7.02 -3.79 -11.84
C ARG A 349 -6.15 -4.84 -12.50
N ALA A 350 -6.42 -6.13 -12.27
CA ALA A 350 -5.72 -7.22 -12.94
C ALA A 350 -5.90 -7.15 -14.46
N LYS A 351 -7.13 -6.91 -14.96
CA LYS A 351 -7.41 -6.73 -16.39
C LYS A 351 -6.60 -5.56 -16.98
N GLU A 352 -6.58 -4.41 -16.28
CA GLU A 352 -5.83 -3.22 -16.73
C GLU A 352 -4.31 -3.49 -16.79
N LEU A 353 -3.76 -4.22 -15.83
CA LEU A 353 -2.35 -4.61 -15.79
C LEU A 353 -2.01 -5.62 -16.89
N VAL A 354 -2.84 -6.64 -17.09
CA VAL A 354 -2.66 -7.64 -18.16
C VAL A 354 -2.71 -6.97 -19.54
N GLN A 355 -3.69 -6.10 -19.77
CA GLN A 355 -3.77 -5.32 -21.02
C GLN A 355 -2.53 -4.44 -21.23
N ALA A 356 -1.98 -3.88 -20.17
CA ALA A 356 -0.75 -3.10 -20.27
C ALA A 356 0.46 -3.95 -20.66
N VAL A 357 0.56 -5.17 -20.17
CA VAL A 357 1.62 -6.13 -20.57
C VAL A 357 1.44 -6.54 -22.02
N GLN A 358 0.21 -6.87 -22.44
CA GLN A 358 -0.08 -7.21 -23.85
C GLN A 358 0.32 -6.10 -24.84
N ASN A 359 0.19 -4.85 -24.43
CA ASN A 359 0.60 -3.70 -25.27
C ASN A 359 2.14 -3.48 -25.29
N LEU A 360 2.91 -4.16 -24.47
CA LEU A 360 4.38 -4.09 -24.40
C LEU A 360 5.07 -5.22 -25.16
N ILE A 361 4.34 -6.28 -25.48
CA ILE A 361 4.80 -7.46 -26.21
C ILE A 361 4.46 -7.33 -27.70
#